data_c97c748219c82f220ad490f60b14ae4e
#
_entry.id   c97c748219c82f220ad490f60b14ae4e
#
_cell.length_a   1.000
_cell.length_b   1.000
_cell.length_c   1.000
_cell.angle_alpha   90.00
_cell.angle_beta   90.00
_cell.angle_gamma   90.00
#
_symmetry.space_group_name_H-M   'P 1'
#
loop_
_entity.id
_entity.type
_entity.pdbx_description
1 polymer ?
#
loop_
_entity_poly.entity_id
_entity_poly.type
_entity_poly.pdbx_seq_one_letter_code
_entity_poly.pdbx_strand_id
1 'polypeptide(L)'
;MKKFFSLLILFGLSLTPVMARTYEPVPSNVKLPAKYTQSYIDSISDEYKNISNEQIFHVALDMLKDTSGEFSRKALLGYNVTQMPVKVMFKDLSEINEAYASFDAIGWKKKGRLYVYINPKHEYAPPGAIAALLAHEAIHQDEYNSLSEETYAWTMEAVVWTEILKRFPESNDLESALVTRENVLKQLLEKGNNTNKYIKKTVFANEGYK
;
A
#
# COMPACT_ATOMS: atom_id res chain seq x y z
N MET A 1 -38.94 28.38 60.10
CA MET A 1 -37.53 28.03 59.76
C MET A 1 -37.52 26.73 58.97
N LYS A 2 -37.41 26.84 57.63
CA LYS A 2 -37.33 25.67 56.70
C LYS A 2 -35.88 25.44 56.38
N LYS A 3 -35.33 24.31 56.77
CA LYS A 3 -33.95 23.88 56.42
C LYS A 3 -33.95 23.28 55.02
N PHE A 4 -33.25 23.91 54.08
CA PHE A 4 -32.95 23.36 52.79
C PHE A 4 -31.73 22.41 52.94
N PHE A 5 -31.93 21.14 52.65
CA PHE A 5 -30.83 20.17 52.46
C PHE A 5 -30.41 20.18 51.00
N SER A 6 -29.27 20.75 50.71
CA SER A 6 -28.63 20.62 49.37
C SER A 6 -27.97 19.26 49.26
N LEU A 7 -28.51 18.40 48.41
CA LEU A 7 -27.92 17.11 48.04
C LEU A 7 -26.89 17.35 46.94
N LEU A 8 -25.63 17.29 47.26
CA LEU A 8 -24.50 17.37 46.30
C LEU A 8 -24.33 15.99 45.67
N ILE A 9 -24.80 15.83 44.42
CA ILE A 9 -24.55 14.60 43.64
C ILE A 9 -23.19 14.78 42.98
N LEU A 10 -22.18 14.08 43.55
CA LEU A 10 -20.88 13.92 42.90
C LEU A 10 -21.03 12.91 41.75
N PHE A 11 -21.05 13.41 40.52
CA PHE A 11 -20.83 12.57 39.33
C PHE A 11 -19.37 12.16 39.28
N GLY A 12 -19.06 10.97 39.72
CA GLY A 12 -17.76 10.33 39.50
C GLY A 12 -17.62 9.99 38.04
N LEU A 13 -16.94 10.83 37.26
CA LEU A 13 -16.45 10.48 35.93
C LEU A 13 -15.37 9.41 36.09
N SER A 14 -15.74 8.14 35.97
CA SER A 14 -14.76 7.08 35.81
C SER A 14 -14.14 7.21 34.42
N LEU A 15 -12.97 7.85 34.37
CA LEU A 15 -12.09 7.80 33.21
C LEU A 15 -11.54 6.37 33.11
N THR A 16 -12.27 5.48 32.42
CA THR A 16 -11.66 4.26 31.97
C THR A 16 -10.56 4.63 30.99
N PRO A 17 -9.29 4.25 31.24
CA PRO A 17 -8.24 4.49 30.26
C PRO A 17 -8.64 3.74 29.00
N VAL A 18 -8.89 4.48 27.92
CA VAL A 18 -8.95 3.90 26.59
C VAL A 18 -7.56 3.34 26.35
N MET A 19 -7.38 2.04 26.62
CA MET A 19 -6.21 1.31 26.21
C MET A 19 -6.13 1.47 24.68
N ALA A 20 -5.26 2.38 24.24
CA ALA A 20 -4.84 2.39 22.84
C ALA A 20 -4.34 0.97 22.58
N ARG A 21 -5.10 0.19 21.80
CA ARG A 21 -4.59 -1.08 21.29
C ARG A 21 -3.34 -0.70 20.50
N THR A 22 -2.18 -0.87 21.14
CA THR A 22 -0.91 -0.92 20.43
C THR A 22 -1.05 -2.11 19.49
N TYR A 23 -1.16 -1.81 18.21
CA TYR A 23 -1.12 -2.83 17.18
C TYR A 23 0.33 -3.34 17.17
N GLU A 24 0.57 -4.46 17.84
CA GLU A 24 1.83 -5.17 17.66
C GLU A 24 1.84 -5.69 16.22
N PRO A 25 2.76 -5.24 15.38
CA PRO A 25 2.88 -5.77 14.04
C PRO A 25 3.17 -7.26 14.14
N VAL A 26 2.40 -8.07 13.43
CA VAL A 26 2.72 -9.49 13.27
C VAL A 26 4.12 -9.52 12.63
N PRO A 27 5.11 -10.20 13.22
CA PRO A 27 6.43 -10.28 12.63
C PRO A 27 6.30 -10.84 11.22
N SER A 28 6.70 -10.05 10.22
CA SER A 28 6.76 -10.53 8.85
C SER A 28 7.84 -11.62 8.79
N ASN A 29 7.45 -12.82 8.41
CA ASN A 29 8.39 -13.91 8.16
C ASN A 29 9.11 -13.74 6.81
N VAL A 30 8.88 -12.62 6.12
CA VAL A 30 9.45 -12.34 4.81
C VAL A 30 10.94 -12.08 4.95
N LYS A 31 11.74 -13.01 4.47
CA LYS A 31 13.19 -12.85 4.36
C LYS A 31 13.50 -12.14 3.06
N LEU A 32 14.02 -10.93 3.17
CA LEU A 32 14.59 -10.24 2.02
C LEU A 32 15.73 -11.05 1.41
N PRO A 33 15.89 -11.03 0.06
CA PRO A 33 17.04 -11.63 -0.58
C PRO A 33 18.35 -11.15 0.03
N ALA A 34 19.36 -12.02 0.10
CA ALA A 34 20.65 -11.74 0.74
C ALA A 34 21.40 -10.51 0.19
N LYS A 35 21.06 -10.04 -1.01
CA LYS A 35 21.60 -8.81 -1.61
C LYS A 35 21.24 -7.52 -0.86
N TYR A 36 20.15 -7.52 -0.10
CA TYR A 36 19.79 -6.39 0.75
C TYR A 36 20.43 -6.59 2.10
N THR A 37 21.61 -6.01 2.27
CA THR A 37 22.36 -6.13 3.52
C THR A 37 21.62 -5.41 4.65
N GLN A 38 21.78 -5.89 5.88
CA GLN A 38 21.19 -5.23 7.04
C GLN A 38 21.64 -3.76 7.15
N SER A 39 22.90 -3.46 6.85
CA SER A 39 23.42 -2.09 6.82
C SER A 39 22.68 -1.19 5.84
N TYR A 40 22.34 -1.70 4.64
CA TYR A 40 21.53 -0.95 3.69
C TYR A 40 20.11 -0.71 4.24
N ILE A 41 19.47 -1.76 4.76
CA ILE A 41 18.13 -1.66 5.33
C ILE A 41 18.09 -0.64 6.48
N ASP A 42 19.06 -0.69 7.38
CA ASP A 42 19.17 0.24 8.50
C ASP A 42 19.33 1.68 8.01
N SER A 43 20.08 1.89 6.94
CA SER A 43 20.33 3.24 6.39
C SER A 43 19.08 3.91 5.81
N ILE A 44 18.08 3.14 5.36
CA ILE A 44 16.83 3.65 4.76
C ILE A 44 15.64 3.59 5.73
N SER A 45 15.73 2.79 6.78
CA SER A 45 14.58 2.49 7.66
C SER A 45 14.02 3.72 8.36
N ASP A 46 14.85 4.67 8.74
CA ASP A 46 14.40 5.89 9.41
C ASP A 46 13.46 6.74 8.53
N GLU A 47 13.66 6.73 7.23
CA GLU A 47 12.80 7.45 6.28
C GLU A 47 11.41 6.82 6.18
N TYR A 48 11.33 5.49 6.27
CA TYR A 48 10.08 4.74 5.98
C TYR A 48 9.38 4.15 7.21
N LYS A 49 9.96 4.25 8.41
CA LYS A 49 9.39 3.70 9.66
C LYS A 49 7.96 4.17 9.97
N ASN A 50 7.60 5.37 9.51
CA ASN A 50 6.25 5.90 9.70
C ASN A 50 5.22 5.33 8.69
N ILE A 51 5.69 4.67 7.63
CA ILE A 51 4.85 4.03 6.60
C ILE A 51 4.59 2.58 6.99
N SER A 52 5.65 1.83 7.24
CA SER A 52 5.59 0.41 7.59
C SER A 52 6.66 0.01 8.60
N ASN A 53 6.43 -1.10 9.29
CA ASN A 53 7.45 -1.76 10.10
C ASN A 53 8.15 -2.90 9.32
N GLU A 54 7.69 -3.21 8.12
CA GLU A 54 8.18 -4.33 7.32
C GLU A 54 9.27 -3.86 6.37
N GLN A 55 10.45 -4.46 6.49
CA GLN A 55 11.65 -4.09 5.74
C GLN A 55 11.49 -4.19 4.23
N ILE A 56 10.66 -5.13 3.75
CA ILE A 56 10.39 -5.27 2.33
C ILE A 56 9.76 -4.01 1.73
N PHE A 57 8.88 -3.33 2.48
CA PHE A 57 8.29 -2.07 2.03
C PHE A 57 9.28 -0.92 2.07
N HIS A 58 10.23 -0.92 3.03
CA HIS A 58 11.30 0.07 3.04
C HIS A 58 12.15 -0.03 1.76
N VAL A 59 12.56 -1.25 1.40
CA VAL A 59 13.31 -1.50 0.17
C VAL A 59 12.50 -1.14 -1.06
N ALA A 60 11.22 -1.55 -1.13
CA ALA A 60 10.34 -1.23 -2.25
C ALA A 60 10.16 0.28 -2.44
N LEU A 61 9.96 1.03 -1.35
CA LEU A 61 9.86 2.48 -1.37
C LEU A 61 11.17 3.16 -1.81
N ASP A 62 12.31 2.64 -1.36
CA ASP A 62 13.61 3.16 -1.76
C ASP A 62 13.89 2.94 -3.26
N MET A 63 13.42 1.82 -3.82
CA MET A 63 13.54 1.54 -5.25
C MET A 63 12.72 2.50 -6.13
N LEU A 64 11.73 3.20 -5.59
CA LEU A 64 10.98 4.23 -6.30
C LEU A 64 11.76 5.54 -6.48
N LYS A 65 12.85 5.77 -5.72
CA LYS A 65 13.70 6.95 -5.88
C LYS A 65 14.26 7.03 -7.30
N ASP A 66 14.25 8.23 -7.86
CA ASP A 66 14.76 8.51 -9.22
C ASP A 66 14.08 7.69 -10.32
N THR A 67 12.84 7.27 -10.10
CA THR A 67 11.95 6.67 -11.10
C THR A 67 10.72 7.55 -11.30
N SER A 68 9.89 7.22 -12.28
CA SER A 68 8.56 7.82 -12.45
C SER A 68 7.67 7.60 -11.23
N GLY A 69 7.98 6.60 -10.39
CA GLY A 69 7.31 6.31 -9.12
C GLY A 69 7.69 7.24 -7.95
N GLU A 70 8.63 8.18 -8.14
CA GLU A 70 9.03 9.14 -7.09
C GLU A 70 7.85 9.98 -6.59
N PHE A 71 6.92 10.32 -7.48
CA PHE A 71 5.68 11.01 -7.09
C PHE A 71 4.85 10.16 -6.11
N SER A 72 4.66 8.88 -6.43
CA SER A 72 3.94 7.92 -5.59
C SER A 72 4.65 7.72 -4.25
N ARG A 73 5.99 7.60 -4.26
CA ARG A 73 6.79 7.53 -3.03
C ARG A 73 6.54 8.75 -2.12
N LYS A 74 6.57 9.96 -2.68
CA LYS A 74 6.27 11.18 -1.93
C LYS A 74 4.86 11.20 -1.39
N ALA A 75 3.87 10.74 -2.16
CA ALA A 75 2.49 10.63 -1.68
C ALA A 75 2.40 9.67 -0.48
N LEU A 76 3.10 8.53 -0.51
CA LEU A 76 3.16 7.58 0.61
C LEU A 76 3.85 8.18 1.84
N LEU A 77 4.86 9.03 1.65
CA LEU A 77 5.56 9.75 2.72
C LEU A 77 4.71 10.86 3.39
N GLY A 78 3.58 11.23 2.81
CA GLY A 78 2.68 12.24 3.38
C GLY A 78 2.41 13.45 2.49
N TYR A 79 3.01 13.53 1.30
CA TYR A 79 2.66 14.57 0.31
C TYR A 79 1.39 14.18 -0.46
N ASN A 80 0.31 14.01 0.28
CA ASN A 80 -0.99 13.53 -0.19
C ASN A 80 -2.13 14.37 0.40
N VAL A 81 -3.37 14.06 0.03
CA VAL A 81 -4.58 14.79 0.47
C VAL A 81 -4.77 14.82 1.98
N THR A 82 -4.20 13.89 2.74
CA THR A 82 -4.28 13.83 4.21
C THR A 82 -3.11 14.51 4.91
N GLN A 83 -2.06 14.86 4.18
CA GLN A 83 -0.78 15.39 4.71
C GLN A 83 -0.17 14.49 5.80
N MET A 84 -0.42 13.20 5.72
CA MET A 84 0.09 12.18 6.65
C MET A 84 0.69 11.01 5.91
N PRO A 85 1.73 10.35 6.49
CA PRO A 85 2.26 9.11 5.93
C PRO A 85 1.15 8.06 5.78
N VAL A 86 1.11 7.42 4.62
CA VAL A 86 0.22 6.30 4.33
C VAL A 86 0.73 5.06 5.05
N LYS A 87 -0.16 4.29 5.67
CA LYS A 87 0.23 3.02 6.29
C LYS A 87 0.20 1.91 5.26
N VAL A 88 1.33 1.21 5.12
CA VAL A 88 1.50 0.07 4.20
C VAL A 88 1.72 -1.20 4.99
N MET A 89 0.95 -2.25 4.70
CA MET A 89 1.07 -3.54 5.38
C MET A 89 0.47 -4.66 4.55
N PHE A 90 0.92 -5.89 4.80
CA PHE A 90 0.21 -7.06 4.33
C PHE A 90 -1.10 -7.25 5.12
N LYS A 91 -2.18 -7.55 4.39
CA LYS A 91 -3.48 -7.78 4.99
C LYS A 91 -4.32 -8.68 4.09
N ASP A 92 -4.98 -9.68 4.68
CA ASP A 92 -6.01 -10.44 3.98
C ASP A 92 -7.15 -9.48 3.57
N LEU A 93 -7.28 -9.27 2.27
CA LEU A 93 -8.24 -8.32 1.74
C LEU A 93 -9.68 -8.81 1.86
N SER A 94 -9.90 -10.12 2.01
CA SER A 94 -11.21 -10.70 2.30
C SER A 94 -11.79 -10.24 3.65
N GLU A 95 -10.92 -9.87 4.61
CA GLU A 95 -11.36 -9.29 5.88
C GLU A 95 -11.95 -7.89 5.74
N ILE A 96 -11.68 -7.20 4.62
CA ILE A 96 -12.27 -5.90 4.32
C ILE A 96 -13.60 -6.10 3.59
N ASN A 97 -13.54 -6.90 2.52
CA ASN A 97 -14.68 -7.32 1.74
C ASN A 97 -14.31 -8.62 1.00
N GLU A 98 -15.18 -9.62 1.03
CA GLU A 98 -14.95 -10.91 0.37
C GLU A 98 -14.68 -10.76 -1.14
N ALA A 99 -15.29 -9.77 -1.80
CA ALA A 99 -15.04 -9.44 -3.19
C ALA A 99 -13.60 -9.01 -3.49
N TYR A 100 -12.84 -8.57 -2.47
CA TYR A 100 -11.44 -8.15 -2.61
C TYR A 100 -10.43 -9.29 -2.43
N ALA A 101 -10.88 -10.50 -2.09
CA ALA A 101 -10.00 -11.65 -1.83
C ALA A 101 -8.99 -11.92 -2.96
N SER A 102 -9.37 -11.67 -4.21
CA SER A 102 -8.53 -11.89 -5.39
C SER A 102 -7.62 -10.71 -5.76
N PHE A 103 -7.83 -9.53 -5.17
CA PHE A 103 -7.03 -8.33 -5.47
C PHE A 103 -5.58 -8.51 -5.04
N ASP A 104 -4.68 -7.82 -5.71
CA ASP A 104 -3.27 -7.81 -5.37
C ASP A 104 -2.97 -6.83 -4.24
N ALA A 105 -3.62 -5.66 -4.29
CA ALA A 105 -3.58 -4.65 -3.25
C ALA A 105 -4.84 -3.80 -3.27
N ILE A 106 -4.97 -2.89 -2.32
CA ILE A 106 -6.03 -1.89 -2.28
C ILE A 106 -5.53 -0.64 -1.55
N GLY A 107 -5.71 0.52 -2.18
CA GLY A 107 -5.70 1.82 -1.50
C GLY A 107 -6.98 2.00 -0.69
N TRP A 108 -6.86 2.34 0.58
CA TRP A 108 -8.00 2.38 1.48
C TRP A 108 -8.00 3.63 2.35
N LYS A 109 -9.07 4.42 2.30
CA LYS A 109 -9.25 5.56 3.19
C LYS A 109 -10.17 5.18 4.35
N LYS A 110 -9.68 5.31 5.57
CA LYS A 110 -10.45 5.01 6.78
C LYS A 110 -10.21 6.07 7.85
N LYS A 111 -11.29 6.67 8.33
CA LYS A 111 -11.25 7.70 9.40
C LYS A 111 -10.23 8.81 9.11
N GLY A 112 -10.20 9.31 7.87
CA GLY A 112 -9.33 10.39 7.44
C GLY A 112 -7.85 10.01 7.23
N ARG A 113 -7.50 8.71 7.30
CA ARG A 113 -6.15 8.19 7.01
C ARG A 113 -6.16 7.32 5.79
N LEU A 114 -5.05 7.35 5.06
CA LEU A 114 -4.81 6.48 3.93
C LEU A 114 -4.01 5.24 4.36
N TYR A 115 -4.36 4.13 3.76
CA TYR A 115 -3.71 2.83 3.94
C TYR A 115 -3.47 2.22 2.55
N VAL A 116 -2.41 1.45 2.40
CA VAL A 116 -2.24 0.50 1.32
C VAL A 116 -2.14 -0.88 1.95
N TYR A 117 -3.08 -1.73 1.60
CA TYR A 117 -3.07 -3.13 2.01
C TYR A 117 -2.66 -3.98 0.83
N ILE A 118 -1.60 -4.76 0.99
CA ILE A 118 -1.12 -5.72 -0.01
C ILE A 118 -1.54 -7.11 0.41
N ASN A 119 -2.06 -7.88 -0.54
CA ASN A 119 -2.48 -9.25 -0.29
C ASN A 119 -1.27 -10.11 0.14
N PRO A 120 -1.36 -10.87 1.24
CA PRO A 120 -0.27 -11.71 1.73
C PRO A 120 0.25 -12.75 0.73
N LYS A 121 -0.52 -13.08 -0.32
CA LYS A 121 -0.03 -13.93 -1.42
C LYS A 121 1.24 -13.38 -2.09
N HIS A 122 1.56 -12.09 -1.89
CA HIS A 122 2.73 -11.39 -2.43
C HIS A 122 3.86 -11.18 -1.41
N GLU A 123 3.78 -11.80 -0.23
CA GLU A 123 4.80 -11.63 0.81
C GLU A 123 6.21 -12.07 0.40
N TYR A 124 6.29 -12.95 -0.59
CA TYR A 124 7.58 -13.43 -1.16
C TYR A 124 7.91 -12.80 -2.51
N ALA A 125 7.14 -11.83 -2.97
CA ALA A 125 7.43 -11.14 -4.22
C ALA A 125 8.70 -10.28 -4.08
N PRO A 126 9.50 -10.11 -5.16
CA PRO A 126 10.63 -9.20 -5.14
C PRO A 126 10.22 -7.78 -4.77
N PRO A 127 11.03 -7.06 -3.95
CA PRO A 127 10.72 -5.67 -3.58
C PRO A 127 10.45 -4.75 -4.77
N GLY A 128 11.09 -5.00 -5.92
CA GLY A 128 10.85 -4.22 -7.13
C GLY A 128 9.44 -4.38 -7.69
N ALA A 129 8.85 -5.58 -7.64
CA ALA A 129 7.47 -5.79 -8.05
C ALA A 129 6.49 -5.13 -7.05
N ILE A 130 6.79 -5.23 -5.76
CA ILE A 130 6.03 -4.51 -4.72
C ILE A 130 6.13 -2.99 -4.92
N ALA A 131 7.29 -2.47 -5.32
CA ALA A 131 7.47 -1.05 -5.60
C ALA A 131 6.55 -0.57 -6.74
N ALA A 132 6.46 -1.34 -7.83
CA ALA A 132 5.55 -1.02 -8.93
C ALA A 132 4.09 -1.02 -8.48
N LEU A 133 3.67 -2.02 -7.71
CA LEU A 133 2.33 -2.10 -7.12
C LEU A 133 2.05 -0.93 -6.15
N LEU A 134 3.02 -0.54 -5.31
CA LEU A 134 2.91 0.62 -4.43
C LEU A 134 2.78 1.94 -5.22
N ALA A 135 3.44 2.04 -6.38
CA ALA A 135 3.32 3.21 -7.24
C ALA A 135 1.91 3.35 -7.81
N HIS A 136 1.21 2.24 -8.07
CA HIS A 136 -0.20 2.19 -8.43
C HIS A 136 -1.10 2.64 -7.27
N GLU A 137 -1.01 1.95 -6.15
CA GLU A 137 -1.91 2.15 -5.02
C GLU A 137 -1.82 3.55 -4.40
N ALA A 138 -0.66 4.20 -4.52
CA ALA A 138 -0.47 5.58 -4.07
C ALA A 138 -1.28 6.62 -4.87
N ILE A 139 -1.83 6.25 -6.02
CA ILE A 139 -2.69 7.13 -6.82
C ILE A 139 -4.08 7.24 -6.17
N HIS A 140 -4.55 6.17 -5.55
CA HIS A 140 -5.87 6.11 -4.91
C HIS A 140 -5.84 6.84 -3.55
N GLN A 141 -6.33 8.08 -3.53
CA GLN A 141 -6.29 8.94 -2.33
C GLN A 141 -7.68 9.32 -1.78
N ASP A 142 -8.72 8.83 -2.41
CA ASP A 142 -10.10 9.05 -1.95
C ASP A 142 -10.91 7.73 -1.94
N GLU A 143 -12.22 7.82 -1.84
CA GLU A 143 -13.11 6.67 -1.76
C GLU A 143 -13.72 6.29 -3.13
N TYR A 144 -13.33 7.02 -4.19
CA TYR A 144 -13.91 6.88 -5.52
C TYR A 144 -12.86 6.46 -6.53
N ASN A 145 -13.00 5.25 -7.05
CA ASN A 145 -12.20 4.79 -8.17
C ASN A 145 -12.91 5.11 -9.49
N SER A 146 -12.24 5.85 -10.36
CA SER A 146 -12.69 6.06 -11.73
C SER A 146 -11.88 5.22 -12.71
N LEU A 147 -12.48 4.89 -13.87
CA LEU A 147 -11.75 4.20 -14.93
C LEU A 147 -10.52 4.99 -15.42
N SER A 148 -10.59 6.32 -15.40
CA SER A 148 -9.45 7.17 -15.77
C SER A 148 -8.33 7.10 -14.73
N GLU A 149 -8.66 7.08 -13.46
CA GLU A 149 -7.71 6.93 -12.37
C GLU A 149 -7.03 5.56 -12.40
N GLU A 150 -7.82 4.48 -12.53
CA GLU A 150 -7.30 3.13 -12.73
C GLU A 150 -6.38 3.04 -13.96
N THR A 151 -6.77 3.66 -15.08
CA THR A 151 -5.94 3.67 -16.28
C THR A 151 -4.59 4.36 -16.04
N TYR A 152 -4.61 5.46 -15.30
CA TYR A 152 -3.39 6.17 -14.92
C TYR A 152 -2.53 5.33 -13.96
N ALA A 153 -3.14 4.74 -12.95
CA ALA A 153 -2.45 3.92 -11.96
C ALA A 153 -1.78 2.68 -12.58
N TRP A 154 -2.47 1.96 -13.44
CA TRP A 154 -1.90 0.80 -14.17
C TRP A 154 -0.81 1.21 -15.16
N THR A 155 -0.92 2.39 -15.76
CA THR A 155 0.13 2.93 -16.65
C THR A 155 1.37 3.27 -15.82
N MET A 156 1.20 3.94 -14.68
CA MET A 156 2.29 4.26 -13.76
C MET A 156 3.00 2.99 -13.28
N GLU A 157 2.25 1.98 -12.87
CA GLU A 157 2.77 0.68 -12.45
C GLU A 157 3.65 0.05 -13.54
N ALA A 158 3.16 -0.01 -14.79
CA ALA A 158 3.90 -0.58 -15.91
C ALA A 158 5.17 0.21 -16.26
N VAL A 159 5.13 1.54 -16.19
CA VAL A 159 6.28 2.42 -16.40
C VAL A 159 7.33 2.20 -15.32
N VAL A 160 6.91 2.25 -14.06
CA VAL A 160 7.79 2.05 -12.89
C VAL A 160 8.43 0.67 -12.94
N TRP A 161 7.65 -0.39 -13.23
CA TRP A 161 8.21 -1.73 -13.40
C TRP A 161 9.28 -1.79 -14.48
N THR A 162 9.04 -1.13 -15.61
CA THR A 162 10.02 -1.07 -16.70
C THR A 162 11.32 -0.37 -16.27
N GLU A 163 11.23 0.70 -15.49
CA GLU A 163 12.39 1.44 -14.97
C GLU A 163 13.12 0.64 -13.89
N ILE A 164 12.39 -0.05 -13.01
CA ILE A 164 12.95 -0.92 -11.99
C ILE A 164 13.74 -2.06 -12.63
N LEU A 165 13.21 -2.71 -13.67
CA LEU A 165 13.91 -3.80 -14.34
C LEU A 165 15.23 -3.34 -15.01
N LYS A 166 15.33 -2.08 -15.45
CA LYS A 166 16.57 -1.52 -15.99
C LYS A 166 17.64 -1.34 -14.91
N ARG A 167 17.23 -0.97 -13.70
CA ARG A 167 18.14 -0.70 -12.56
C ARG A 167 18.42 -1.95 -11.72
N PHE A 168 17.41 -2.82 -11.60
CA PHE A 168 17.39 -4.00 -10.74
C PHE A 168 16.84 -5.20 -11.51
N PRO A 169 17.58 -5.71 -12.53
CA PRO A 169 17.10 -6.78 -13.42
C PRO A 169 16.79 -8.08 -12.67
N GLU A 170 17.40 -8.28 -11.53
CA GLU A 170 17.14 -9.41 -10.65
C GLU A 170 15.75 -9.39 -10.01
N SER A 171 15.01 -8.29 -10.10
CA SER A 171 13.61 -8.22 -9.68
C SER A 171 12.69 -9.06 -10.58
N ASN A 172 13.16 -9.50 -11.76
CA ASN A 172 12.40 -10.32 -12.69
C ASN A 172 12.38 -11.80 -12.29
N ASP A 173 11.87 -12.09 -11.11
CA ASP A 173 11.66 -13.45 -10.63
C ASP A 173 10.37 -14.04 -11.19
N LEU A 174 10.49 -14.89 -12.19
CA LEU A 174 9.34 -15.47 -12.91
C LEU A 174 8.54 -16.49 -12.07
N GLU A 175 9.02 -16.90 -10.91
CA GLU A 175 8.26 -17.74 -9.97
C GLU A 175 7.21 -16.91 -9.21
N SER A 176 7.40 -15.59 -9.14
CA SER A 176 6.46 -14.70 -8.50
C SER A 176 5.25 -14.39 -9.39
N ALA A 177 4.05 -14.64 -8.88
CA ALA A 177 2.80 -14.30 -9.57
C ALA A 177 2.68 -12.78 -9.82
N LEU A 178 3.17 -11.95 -8.88
CA LEU A 178 3.18 -10.50 -9.05
C LEU A 178 4.09 -10.09 -10.20
N VAL A 179 5.31 -10.64 -10.29
CA VAL A 179 6.23 -10.37 -11.41
C VAL A 179 5.61 -10.80 -12.75
N THR A 180 4.92 -11.93 -12.80
CA THR A 180 4.22 -12.36 -14.01
C THR A 180 3.18 -11.31 -14.44
N ARG A 181 2.39 -10.80 -13.51
CA ARG A 181 1.42 -9.73 -13.74
C ARG A 181 2.10 -8.44 -14.23
N GLU A 182 3.16 -8.01 -13.56
CA GLU A 182 3.92 -6.81 -13.93
C GLU A 182 4.48 -6.91 -15.35
N ASN A 183 4.99 -8.07 -15.73
CA ASN A 183 5.49 -8.34 -17.09
C ASN A 183 4.38 -8.27 -18.14
N VAL A 184 3.14 -8.68 -17.81
CA VAL A 184 1.98 -8.52 -18.70
C VAL A 184 1.66 -7.03 -18.88
N LEU A 185 1.64 -6.24 -17.81
CA LEU A 185 1.39 -4.79 -17.88
C LEU A 185 2.45 -4.08 -18.71
N LYS A 186 3.73 -4.41 -18.50
CA LYS A 186 4.85 -3.90 -19.29
C LYS A 186 4.68 -4.20 -20.78
N GLN A 187 4.33 -5.45 -21.14
CA GLN A 187 4.10 -5.82 -22.55
C GLN A 187 2.92 -5.08 -23.17
N LEU A 188 1.85 -4.86 -22.43
CA LEU A 188 0.71 -4.08 -22.89
C LEU A 188 1.11 -2.62 -23.18
N LEU A 189 1.89 -2.03 -22.31
CA LEU A 189 2.43 -0.68 -22.48
C LEU A 189 3.31 -0.59 -23.73
N GLU A 190 4.28 -1.51 -23.89
CA GLU A 190 5.24 -1.53 -25.02
C GLU A 190 4.55 -1.73 -26.37
N LYS A 191 3.47 -2.49 -26.41
CA LYS A 191 2.70 -2.74 -27.64
C LYS A 191 1.72 -1.62 -27.99
N GLY A 192 1.64 -0.55 -27.18
CA GLY A 192 0.64 0.48 -27.33
C GLY A 192 -0.80 0.00 -27.19
N ASN A 193 -0.97 -1.24 -26.72
CA ASN A 193 -2.29 -1.84 -26.47
C ASN A 193 -2.82 -1.41 -25.11
N ASN A 194 -2.50 -0.15 -24.77
CA ASN A 194 -2.72 0.26 -23.46
C ASN A 194 -4.09 -0.10 -22.94
N THR A 195 -3.94 -0.71 -21.93
CA THR A 195 -4.53 -0.32 -20.65
C THR A 195 -6.03 -0.04 -20.73
N ASN A 196 -6.54 0.93 -21.48
CA ASN A 196 -7.97 1.25 -21.49
C ASN A 196 -8.87 0.07 -21.81
N LYS A 197 -8.55 -0.72 -22.83
CA LYS A 197 -9.39 -1.88 -23.18
C LYS A 197 -9.19 -3.04 -22.20
N TYR A 198 -7.96 -3.28 -21.78
CA TYR A 198 -7.62 -4.34 -20.83
C TYR A 198 -8.12 -4.00 -19.45
N ILE A 199 -7.82 -2.79 -18.97
CA ILE A 199 -8.27 -2.27 -17.67
C ILE A 199 -9.79 -2.25 -17.63
N LYS A 200 -10.46 -1.69 -18.63
CA LYS A 200 -11.90 -1.67 -18.69
C LYS A 200 -12.50 -3.07 -18.59
N LYS A 201 -11.91 -4.05 -19.27
CA LYS A 201 -12.34 -5.45 -19.18
C LYS A 201 -12.13 -6.01 -17.77
N THR A 202 -11.00 -5.73 -17.15
CA THR A 202 -10.66 -6.23 -15.82
C THR A 202 -11.50 -5.55 -14.74
N VAL A 203 -11.58 -4.22 -14.76
CA VAL A 203 -12.36 -3.43 -13.80
C VAL A 203 -13.83 -3.81 -13.83
N PHE A 204 -14.46 -3.89 -15.02
CA PHE A 204 -15.87 -4.25 -15.10
C PHE A 204 -16.16 -5.74 -14.93
N ALA A 205 -15.16 -6.60 -15.06
CA ALA A 205 -15.34 -8.03 -14.79
C ALA A 205 -15.23 -8.36 -13.29
N ASN A 206 -14.65 -7.47 -12.49
CA ASN A 206 -14.42 -7.73 -11.09
C ASN A 206 -15.53 -7.11 -10.23
N GLU A 207 -16.13 -7.93 -9.36
CA GLU A 207 -17.24 -7.49 -8.49
C GLU A 207 -16.83 -6.44 -7.46
N GLY A 208 -15.53 -6.39 -7.09
CA GLY A 208 -15.01 -5.39 -6.17
C GLY A 208 -15.06 -3.95 -6.69
N TYR A 209 -15.25 -3.76 -8.00
CA TYR A 209 -15.41 -2.44 -8.64
C TYR A 209 -16.88 -2.09 -8.95
N LYS A 210 -17.82 -2.92 -8.56
CA LYS A 210 -19.26 -2.67 -8.69
C LYS A 210 -19.85 -2.13 -7.41
#